data_7d836327016c13ead1f9f0e237573db8
#
_entry.id   7d836327016c13ead1f9f0e237573db8
#
_cell.length_a   1.000
_cell.length_b   1.000
_cell.length_c   1.000
_cell.angle_alpha   90.00
_cell.angle_beta   90.00
_cell.angle_gamma   90.00
#
_symmetry.space_group_name_H-M   'P 1'
#
loop_
_entity.id
_entity.type
_entity.pdbx_description
1 polymer ?
#
loop_
_entity_poly.entity_id
_entity_poly.type
_entity_poly.pdbx_seq_one_letter_code
_entity_poly.pdbx_strand_id
1 'polypeptide(L)'
;KSNWLGPREGCGPQHYTAGAMSALMASNHYPLQAHLYLVALHRYLRWRLPGYNPRQHLGGYAYVFLRGVPGTLDGTPAAVPGMVVEQPPLQRLLALDALLREGQP
;
A
#
# COMPACT_ATOMS: atom_id res chain seq x y z
N LYS A 1 -1.05 9.39 -3.89
CA LYS A 1 -0.51 9.52 -5.25
C LYS A 1 -1.35 10.49 -6.07
N SER A 2 -0.73 11.21 -6.98
CA SER A 2 -1.39 12.23 -7.80
C SER A 2 -1.43 11.86 -9.29
N ASN A 3 -1.34 10.58 -9.60
CA ASN A 3 -1.33 10.08 -10.97
C ASN A 3 -2.66 10.38 -11.69
N TRP A 4 -2.56 10.64 -12.98
CA TRP A 4 -3.73 10.83 -13.84
C TRP A 4 -4.05 9.51 -14.54
N LEU A 5 -5.16 8.87 -14.18
CA LEU A 5 -5.66 7.65 -14.85
C LEU A 5 -6.74 7.94 -15.89
N GLY A 6 -7.09 9.19 -16.05
CA GLY A 6 -8.03 9.67 -17.05
C GLY A 6 -7.53 10.95 -17.69
N PRO A 7 -8.33 11.55 -18.58
CA PRO A 7 -7.96 12.80 -19.23
C PRO A 7 -7.81 13.91 -18.17
N ARG A 8 -6.88 14.83 -18.40
CA ARG A 8 -6.66 15.93 -17.45
C ARG A 8 -7.90 16.78 -17.27
N GLU A 9 -8.68 16.94 -18.31
CA GLU A 9 -10.01 17.55 -18.25
C GLU A 9 -11.04 16.44 -18.04
N GLY A 10 -11.83 16.56 -16.99
CA GLY A 10 -12.88 15.60 -16.68
C GLY A 10 -12.40 14.33 -16.00
N CYS A 11 -11.15 14.28 -15.49
CA CYS A 11 -10.69 13.13 -14.72
C CYS A 11 -11.41 13.10 -13.37
N GLY A 12 -11.98 11.96 -13.02
CA GLY A 12 -12.70 11.79 -11.78
C GLY A 12 -12.65 10.36 -11.28
N PRO A 13 -13.39 10.07 -10.21
CA PRO A 13 -13.38 8.74 -9.58
C PRO A 13 -13.65 7.58 -10.53
N GLN A 14 -14.45 7.80 -11.57
CA GLN A 14 -14.81 6.76 -12.53
C GLN A 14 -13.60 6.21 -13.31
N HIS A 15 -12.49 6.95 -13.39
CA HIS A 15 -11.28 6.52 -14.06
C HIS A 15 -10.37 5.68 -13.16
N TYR A 16 -10.65 5.66 -11.85
CA TYR A 16 -9.82 4.99 -10.86
C TYR A 16 -10.43 3.65 -10.47
N THR A 17 -10.59 2.78 -11.47
CA THR A 17 -11.04 1.42 -11.24
C THR A 17 -9.95 0.58 -10.59
N ALA A 18 -10.33 -0.50 -9.92
CA ALA A 18 -9.37 -1.40 -9.30
C ALA A 18 -8.34 -1.92 -10.31
N GLY A 19 -8.80 -2.28 -11.53
CA GLY A 19 -7.90 -2.76 -12.57
C GLY A 19 -6.92 -1.70 -13.05
N ALA A 20 -7.39 -0.46 -13.28
CA ALA A 20 -6.55 0.62 -13.74
C ALA A 20 -5.50 1.00 -12.68
N MET A 21 -5.91 1.09 -11.42
CA MET A 21 -5.00 1.39 -10.31
C MET A 21 -3.96 0.29 -10.15
N SER A 22 -4.37 -0.98 -10.19
CA SER A 22 -3.45 -2.12 -10.06
C SER A 22 -2.44 -2.15 -11.20
N ALA A 23 -2.85 -1.87 -12.41
CA ALA A 23 -1.95 -1.83 -13.57
C ALA A 23 -0.91 -0.72 -13.42
N LEU A 24 -1.33 0.47 -12.98
CA LEU A 24 -0.40 1.57 -12.75
C LEU A 24 0.55 1.26 -11.60
N MET A 25 0.04 0.70 -10.51
CA MET A 25 0.88 0.31 -9.37
C MET A 25 1.96 -0.68 -9.78
N ALA A 26 1.59 -1.70 -10.57
CA ALA A 26 2.54 -2.69 -11.04
C ALA A 26 3.63 -2.06 -11.91
N SER A 27 3.25 -1.19 -12.85
CA SER A 27 4.21 -0.56 -13.76
C SER A 27 5.16 0.41 -13.06
N ASN A 28 4.78 0.95 -11.90
CA ASN A 28 5.62 1.86 -11.12
C ASN A 28 6.26 1.20 -9.90
N HIS A 29 6.14 -0.12 -9.76
CA HIS A 29 6.70 -0.87 -8.64
C HIS A 29 6.18 -0.41 -7.26
N TYR A 30 4.97 0.10 -7.20
CA TYR A 30 4.37 0.54 -5.94
C TYR A 30 4.16 -0.60 -4.94
N PRO A 31 3.76 -1.82 -5.35
CA PRO A 31 3.68 -2.92 -4.39
C PRO A 31 5.02 -3.23 -3.71
N LEU A 32 6.12 -3.23 -4.47
CA LEU A 32 7.45 -3.42 -3.88
C LEU A 32 7.76 -2.30 -2.88
N GLN A 33 7.50 -1.06 -3.26
CA GLN A 33 7.70 0.09 -2.37
C GLN A 33 6.90 -0.06 -1.08
N ALA A 34 5.63 -0.46 -1.17
CA ALA A 34 4.78 -0.67 0.00
C ALA A 34 5.33 -1.76 0.91
N HIS A 35 5.81 -2.86 0.35
CA HIS A 35 6.42 -3.94 1.13
C HIS A 35 7.69 -3.48 1.84
N LEU A 36 8.51 -2.67 1.18
CA LEU A 36 9.71 -2.11 1.80
C LEU A 36 9.37 -1.19 2.97
N TYR A 37 8.34 -0.37 2.84
CA TYR A 37 7.86 0.46 3.96
C TYR A 37 7.34 -0.39 5.11
N LEU A 38 6.64 -1.47 4.83
CA LEU A 38 6.15 -2.37 5.89
C LEU A 38 7.29 -3.09 6.59
N VAL A 39 8.31 -3.51 5.87
CA VAL A 39 9.51 -4.10 6.48
C VAL A 39 10.21 -3.07 7.37
N ALA A 40 10.35 -1.83 6.91
CA ALA A 40 10.95 -0.77 7.71
C ALA A 40 10.14 -0.52 8.99
N LEU A 41 8.82 -0.47 8.88
CA LEU A 41 7.93 -0.31 10.04
C LEU A 41 8.06 -1.50 11.00
N HIS A 42 8.11 -2.71 10.46
CA HIS A 42 8.31 -3.92 11.26
C HIS A 42 9.60 -3.84 12.09
N ARG A 43 10.70 -3.45 11.46
CA ARG A 43 11.99 -3.30 12.15
C ARG A 43 11.94 -2.21 13.21
N TYR A 44 11.30 -1.09 12.89
CA TYR A 44 11.15 0.02 13.83
C TYR A 44 10.32 -0.39 15.04
N LEU A 45 9.17 -1.04 14.84
CA LEU A 45 8.30 -1.46 15.93
C LEU A 45 8.97 -2.53 16.80
N ARG A 46 9.71 -3.46 16.20
CA ARG A 46 10.45 -4.47 16.94
C ARG A 46 11.49 -3.82 17.87
N TRP A 47 12.09 -2.73 17.43
CA TRP A 47 13.07 -1.99 18.21
C TRP A 47 12.42 -1.15 19.31
N ARG A 48 11.29 -0.52 19.02
CA ARG A 48 10.73 0.54 19.89
C ARG A 48 9.52 0.12 20.72
N LEU A 49 8.79 -0.89 20.31
CA LEU A 49 7.54 -1.28 20.97
C LEU A 49 7.77 -2.50 21.85
N PRO A 50 7.73 -2.34 23.20
CA PRO A 50 7.81 -3.49 24.09
C PRO A 50 6.66 -4.46 23.82
N GLY A 51 6.96 -5.76 23.77
CA GLY A 51 5.94 -6.77 23.50
C GLY A 51 5.44 -6.79 22.06
N TYR A 52 6.18 -6.20 21.14
CA TYR A 52 5.77 -6.17 19.74
C TYR A 52 5.53 -7.58 19.19
N ASN A 53 4.37 -7.74 18.59
CA ASN A 53 4.00 -8.95 17.85
C ASN A 53 3.46 -8.52 16.48
N PRO A 54 4.15 -8.88 15.40
CA PRO A 54 3.74 -8.43 14.06
C PRO A 54 2.33 -8.91 13.69
N ARG A 55 1.88 -10.05 14.22
CA ARG A 55 0.52 -10.53 13.95
C ARG A 55 -0.55 -9.61 14.52
N GLN A 56 -0.23 -8.89 15.59
CA GLN A 56 -1.17 -7.99 16.25
C GLN A 56 -0.96 -6.54 15.86
N HIS A 57 0.29 -6.12 15.66
CA HIS A 57 0.64 -4.71 15.56
C HIS A 57 0.93 -4.24 14.14
N LEU A 58 1.22 -5.16 13.22
CA LEU A 58 1.54 -4.80 11.85
C LEU A 58 0.31 -5.03 10.97
N GLY A 59 -0.21 -3.95 10.40
CA GLY A 59 -1.36 -4.01 9.51
C GLY A 59 -0.95 -4.13 8.04
N GLY A 60 -1.76 -3.56 7.19
CA GLY A 60 -1.50 -3.51 5.77
C GLY A 60 -1.08 -2.13 5.31
N TYR A 61 -1.31 -1.88 4.03
CA TYR A 61 -1.09 -0.57 3.45
C TYR A 61 -2.28 -0.15 2.59
N ALA A 62 -2.37 1.16 2.39
CA ALA A 62 -3.34 1.74 1.48
C ALA A 62 -2.61 2.69 0.54
N TYR A 63 -2.82 2.52 -0.76
CA TYR A 63 -2.42 3.50 -1.75
C TYR A 63 -3.63 4.35 -2.10
N VAL A 64 -3.47 5.65 -1.95
CA VAL A 64 -4.53 6.61 -2.20
C VAL A 64 -4.18 7.41 -3.46
N PHE A 65 -5.03 7.28 -4.47
CA PHE A 65 -4.95 8.09 -5.68
C PHE A 65 -5.87 9.28 -5.48
N LEU A 66 -5.31 10.41 -5.12
CA LEU A 66 -6.07 11.58 -4.66
C LEU A 66 -7.12 12.04 -5.65
N ARG A 67 -6.82 11.97 -6.94
CA ARG A 67 -7.75 12.39 -8.00
C ARG A 67 -8.94 11.46 -8.18
N GLY A 68 -8.84 10.24 -7.64
CA GLY A 68 -9.89 9.24 -7.72
C GLY A 68 -10.78 9.17 -6.50
N VAL A 69 -10.44 9.87 -5.42
CA VAL A 69 -11.21 9.81 -4.19
C VAL A 69 -12.35 10.82 -4.27
N PRO A 70 -13.62 10.39 -4.08
CA PRO A 70 -14.74 11.32 -4.08
C PRO A 70 -14.72 12.24 -2.87
N GLY A 71 -15.43 13.37 -2.99
CA GLY A 71 -15.48 14.37 -1.91
C GLY A 71 -16.21 13.90 -0.66
N THR A 72 -17.07 12.90 -0.79
CA THR A 72 -17.77 12.29 0.35
C THR A 72 -17.44 10.81 0.41
N LEU A 73 -17.04 10.35 1.60
CA LEU A 73 -16.68 8.95 1.85
C LEU A 73 -17.72 8.40 2.83
N ASP A 74 -18.32 7.27 2.47
CA ASP A 74 -19.41 6.69 3.27
C ASP A 74 -19.12 5.25 3.70
N GLY A 75 -17.94 4.73 3.41
CA GLY A 75 -17.83 3.32 3.56
C GLY A 75 -16.49 2.75 3.95
N THR A 76 -16.38 1.47 3.67
CA THR A 76 -15.19 0.67 3.90
C THR A 76 -14.08 1.13 2.98
N PRO A 77 -12.85 1.33 3.47
CA PRO A 77 -11.73 1.78 2.62
C PRO A 77 -11.51 0.92 1.39
N ALA A 78 -11.79 -0.39 1.47
CA ALA A 78 -11.63 -1.31 0.34
C ALA A 78 -12.62 -1.04 -0.79
N ALA A 79 -13.75 -0.38 -0.49
CA ALA A 79 -14.79 -0.07 -1.48
C ALA A 79 -14.71 1.37 -1.97
N VAL A 80 -13.81 2.19 -1.46
CA VAL A 80 -13.69 3.60 -1.82
C VAL A 80 -12.93 3.73 -3.15
N PRO A 81 -13.50 4.42 -4.14
CA PRO A 81 -12.75 4.70 -5.38
C PRO A 81 -11.46 5.46 -5.08
N GLY A 82 -10.43 5.18 -5.86
CA GLY A 82 -9.13 5.82 -5.67
C GLY A 82 -8.26 5.20 -4.59
N MET A 83 -8.75 4.19 -3.88
CA MET A 83 -7.98 3.54 -2.83
C MET A 83 -7.71 2.06 -3.16
N VAL A 84 -6.46 1.65 -2.95
CA VAL A 84 -6.06 0.24 -3.00
C VAL A 84 -5.54 -0.13 -1.63
N VAL A 85 -6.21 -1.10 -0.98
CA VAL A 85 -5.87 -1.54 0.37
C VAL A 85 -5.44 -3.00 0.30
N GLU A 86 -4.31 -3.32 0.90
CA GLU A 86 -3.82 -4.69 0.97
C GLU A 86 -3.18 -4.95 2.33
N GLN A 87 -3.42 -6.14 2.84
CA GLN A 87 -2.69 -6.67 3.99
C GLN A 87 -1.87 -7.86 3.53
N PRO A 88 -0.58 -7.66 3.21
CA PRO A 88 0.25 -8.75 2.75
C PRO A 88 0.37 -9.85 3.81
N PRO A 89 0.47 -11.11 3.40
CA PRO A 89 0.75 -12.19 4.35
C PRO A 89 2.02 -11.89 5.14
N LEU A 90 1.97 -12.11 6.45
CA LEU A 90 3.12 -11.85 7.32
C LEU A 90 4.37 -12.61 6.87
N GLN A 91 4.19 -13.85 6.41
CA GLN A 91 5.31 -14.68 5.94
C GLN A 91 6.05 -14.03 4.77
N ARG A 92 5.33 -13.33 3.88
CA ARG A 92 5.95 -12.61 2.77
C ARG A 92 6.82 -11.46 3.27
N LEU A 93 6.34 -10.72 4.24
CA LEU A 93 7.09 -9.60 4.83
C LEU A 93 8.33 -10.10 5.58
N LEU A 94 8.18 -11.18 6.33
CA LEU A 94 9.32 -11.74 7.07
C LEU A 94 10.36 -12.34 6.14
N ALA A 95 9.94 -12.95 5.03
CA ALA A 95 10.85 -13.45 4.02
C ALA A 95 11.63 -12.31 3.34
N LEU A 96 10.97 -11.22 3.03
CA LEU A 96 11.62 -10.04 2.47
C LEU A 96 12.60 -9.43 3.46
N ASP A 97 12.21 -9.32 4.73
CA ASP A 97 13.10 -8.83 5.79
C ASP A 97 14.37 -9.68 5.89
N ALA A 98 14.22 -10.99 5.87
CA ALA A 98 15.35 -11.91 5.93
C ALA A 98 16.26 -11.76 4.70
N LEU A 99 15.67 -11.68 3.51
CA LEU A 99 16.41 -11.51 2.27
C LEU A 99 17.23 -10.21 2.28
N LEU A 100 16.66 -9.12 2.76
CA LEU A 100 17.36 -7.85 2.84
C LEU A 100 18.51 -7.89 3.85
N ARG A 101 18.39 -8.63 4.94
CA ARG A 101 19.49 -8.83 5.89
C ARG A 101 20.61 -9.67 5.31
N GLU A 102 20.26 -10.75 4.62
CA GLU A 102 21.25 -11.66 4.03
C GLU A 102 21.98 -11.04 2.83
N GLY A 103 21.32 -10.14 2.11
CA GLY A 103 21.90 -9.47 0.95
C GLY A 103 22.87 -8.36 1.29
N GLN A 104 23.10 -8.07 2.58
CA GLN A 104 24.06 -7.04 2.98
C GLN A 104 25.47 -7.64 3.09
N PRO A 105 26.48 -6.93 2.54
CA PRO A 105 27.85 -7.38 2.66
C PRO A 105 28.36 -7.34 4.09
#